data_fb6d38573746f6dd0d80b65af619f782
#
_entry.id   fb6d38573746f6dd0d80b65af619f782
#
_cell.length_a   1.000
_cell.length_b   1.000
_cell.length_c   1.000
_cell.angle_alpha   90.00
_cell.angle_beta   90.00
_cell.angle_gamma   90.00
#
_symmetry.space_group_name_H-M   'P 1'
#
loop_
_entity.id
_entity.type
_entity.pdbx_description
1 polymer ?
#
loop_
_entity_poly.entity_id
_entity_poly.type
_entity_poly.pdbx_seq_one_letter_code
_entity_poly.pdbx_strand_id
1 'polypeptide(L)'
;MQISFYTDYSAQDFSNKNSTRFPSEPERCPFADCSIPVKLKKHGYYSRFFISKTFYGVIYIRRYICPICGRTISMLPMFCLQRFQYSGIDIINILHEFYESKISLKKLIEELKPDLPAIDRRHINYYRKRIIENRHLIQYGLNLISPEFIFAGTIPENQKWVKTFLDRVHKLHPHAFLVDFSKTTGKSFMASQNMIA
;
A
#
# COMPACT_ATOMS: atom_id res chain seq x y z
N MET A 1 -12.89 8.33 -2.46
CA MET A 1 -12.26 7.46 -1.43
C MET A 1 -11.70 6.21 -2.11
N GLN A 2 -10.60 5.64 -1.57
CA GLN A 2 -10.06 4.34 -2.01
C GLN A 2 -10.12 3.36 -0.85
N ILE A 3 -10.65 2.17 -1.12
CA ILE A 3 -10.74 1.08 -0.14
C ILE A 3 -9.90 -0.08 -0.67
N SER A 4 -8.96 -0.54 0.13
CA SER A 4 -8.16 -1.72 -0.23
C SER A 4 -8.94 -2.99 0.05
N PHE A 5 -8.81 -3.98 -0.82
CA PHE A 5 -9.39 -5.31 -0.64
C PHE A 5 -8.35 -6.40 -0.85
N TYR A 6 -8.52 -7.49 -0.12
CA TYR A 6 -7.68 -8.68 -0.28
C TYR A 6 -7.96 -9.38 -1.61
N THR A 7 -6.90 -9.84 -2.27
CA THR A 7 -7.00 -10.64 -3.49
C THR A 7 -5.75 -11.49 -3.66
N ASP A 8 -5.93 -12.73 -4.11
CA ASP A 8 -4.86 -13.63 -4.53
C ASP A 8 -4.51 -13.45 -6.02
N TYR A 9 -5.26 -12.61 -6.72
CA TYR A 9 -5.01 -12.31 -8.13
C TYR A 9 -3.82 -11.38 -8.30
N SER A 10 -3.06 -11.61 -9.38
CA SER A 10 -1.90 -10.80 -9.77
C SER A 10 -2.30 -9.48 -10.44
N ALA A 11 -1.34 -8.58 -10.63
CA ALA A 11 -1.57 -7.34 -11.39
C ALA A 11 -2.02 -7.61 -12.83
N GLN A 12 -1.55 -8.72 -13.43
CA GLN A 12 -1.93 -9.15 -14.78
C GLN A 12 -3.44 -9.42 -14.90
N ASP A 13 -4.08 -9.96 -13.85
CA ASP A 13 -5.52 -10.23 -13.85
C ASP A 13 -6.36 -8.94 -13.88
N PHE A 14 -5.78 -7.81 -13.48
CA PHE A 14 -6.40 -6.49 -13.49
C PHE A 14 -6.01 -5.65 -14.71
N SER A 15 -5.19 -6.16 -15.61
CA SER A 15 -4.79 -5.46 -16.86
C SER A 15 -5.91 -5.42 -17.89
N ASN A 16 -6.96 -6.21 -17.72
CA ASN A 16 -8.15 -6.19 -18.56
C ASN A 16 -9.25 -5.31 -17.92
N LYS A 17 -9.79 -4.37 -18.70
CA LYS A 17 -10.87 -3.47 -18.28
C LYS A 17 -12.15 -4.20 -17.84
N ASN A 18 -12.37 -5.42 -18.32
CA ASN A 18 -13.54 -6.22 -17.98
C ASN A 18 -13.29 -7.24 -16.86
N SER A 19 -12.22 -7.07 -16.10
CA SER A 19 -11.89 -7.97 -15.00
C SER A 19 -13.09 -8.10 -14.03
N THR A 20 -13.47 -9.33 -13.74
CA THR A 20 -14.51 -9.68 -12.75
C THR A 20 -13.93 -9.93 -11.36
N ARG A 21 -12.63 -9.69 -11.17
CA ARG A 21 -11.85 -10.00 -9.96
C ARG A 21 -12.06 -9.01 -8.81
N PHE A 22 -13.02 -8.12 -8.92
CA PHE A 22 -13.36 -7.15 -7.88
C PHE A 22 -14.44 -7.68 -6.95
N PRO A 23 -14.45 -7.24 -5.67
CA PRO A 23 -15.54 -7.54 -4.75
C PRO A 23 -16.90 -7.09 -5.32
N SER A 24 -17.97 -7.67 -4.80
CA SER A 24 -19.33 -7.20 -5.04
C SER A 24 -19.52 -5.74 -4.63
N GLU A 25 -20.63 -5.15 -5.07
CA GLU A 25 -20.98 -3.78 -4.71
C GLU A 25 -21.11 -3.64 -3.18
N PRO A 26 -20.43 -2.65 -2.56
CA PRO A 26 -20.61 -2.38 -1.13
C PRO A 26 -22.08 -2.08 -0.79
N GLU A 27 -22.58 -2.67 0.28
CA GLU A 27 -23.99 -2.53 0.72
C GLU A 27 -24.20 -1.29 1.60
N ARG A 28 -23.13 -0.54 1.90
CA ARG A 28 -23.19 0.69 2.69
C ARG A 28 -22.22 1.72 2.15
N CYS A 29 -22.65 2.97 2.18
CA CYS A 29 -21.75 4.09 1.88
C CYS A 29 -20.73 4.27 3.01
N PRO A 30 -19.42 4.28 2.72
CA PRO A 30 -18.38 4.39 3.75
C PRO A 30 -18.07 5.83 4.17
N PHE A 31 -18.74 6.82 3.59
CA PHE A 31 -18.58 8.21 4.01
C PHE A 31 -19.39 8.47 5.27
N ALA A 32 -18.73 8.93 6.35
CA ALA A 32 -19.34 9.08 7.66
C ALA A 32 -20.58 9.98 7.67
N ASP A 33 -20.59 11.02 6.86
CA ASP A 33 -21.71 11.96 6.69
C ASP A 33 -22.86 11.41 5.82
N CYS A 34 -22.67 10.24 5.22
CA CYS A 34 -23.73 9.55 4.48
C CYS A 34 -24.17 8.26 5.18
N SER A 35 -23.22 7.38 5.52
CA SER A 35 -23.38 6.09 6.24
C SER A 35 -24.70 5.31 6.09
N ILE A 36 -25.47 5.61 5.06
CA ILE A 36 -26.81 5.05 4.83
C ILE A 36 -26.64 3.63 4.30
N PRO A 37 -27.40 2.64 4.78
CA PRO A 37 -27.48 1.31 4.20
C PRO A 37 -28.07 1.40 2.80
N VAL A 38 -27.21 1.46 1.79
CA VAL A 38 -27.59 1.55 0.39
C VAL A 38 -26.54 0.82 -0.46
N LYS A 39 -27.01 -0.09 -1.29
CA LYS A 39 -26.13 -0.79 -2.24
C LYS A 39 -25.58 0.21 -3.24
N LEU A 40 -24.26 0.29 -3.31
CA LEU A 40 -23.58 1.15 -4.26
C LEU A 40 -23.77 0.61 -5.69
N LYS A 41 -23.78 1.52 -6.67
CA LYS A 41 -23.90 1.16 -8.08
C LYS A 41 -22.54 1.11 -8.76
N LYS A 42 -22.36 0.20 -9.72
CA LYS A 42 -21.17 0.16 -10.58
C LYS A 42 -21.02 1.49 -11.32
N HIS A 43 -19.81 2.08 -11.28
CA HIS A 43 -19.51 3.37 -11.89
C HIS A 43 -18.30 3.30 -12.84
N GLY A 44 -18.11 2.14 -13.47
CA GLY A 44 -17.02 1.92 -14.43
C GLY A 44 -15.66 1.66 -13.78
N TYR A 45 -14.61 2.03 -14.50
CA TYR A 45 -13.22 1.83 -14.12
C TYR A 45 -12.41 3.09 -14.39
N TYR A 46 -11.26 3.22 -13.71
CA TYR A 46 -10.19 4.11 -14.17
C TYR A 46 -8.90 3.30 -14.37
N SER A 47 -8.10 3.77 -15.30
CA SER A 47 -6.77 3.22 -15.56
C SER A 47 -5.77 3.73 -14.53
N ARG A 48 -4.85 2.87 -14.12
CA ARG A 48 -3.76 3.20 -13.23
C ARG A 48 -2.48 2.54 -13.73
N PHE A 49 -1.42 3.30 -13.86
CA PHE A 49 -0.11 2.73 -14.12
C PHE A 49 0.42 2.06 -12.84
N PHE A 50 0.88 0.82 -12.98
CA PHE A 50 1.37 0.01 -11.88
C PHE A 50 2.68 -0.67 -12.26
N ILE A 51 3.61 -0.67 -11.31
CA ILE A 51 4.97 -1.20 -11.48
C ILE A 51 5.27 -2.18 -10.35
N SER A 52 5.73 -3.36 -10.71
CA SER A 52 6.32 -4.35 -9.82
C SER A 52 7.43 -5.10 -10.55
N LYS A 53 8.20 -5.89 -9.83
CA LYS A 53 9.22 -6.78 -10.43
C LYS A 53 8.64 -7.76 -11.47
N THR A 54 7.34 -8.07 -11.37
CA THR A 54 6.66 -9.05 -12.22
C THR A 54 5.65 -8.44 -13.19
N PHE A 55 5.40 -7.12 -13.10
CA PHE A 55 4.41 -6.46 -13.93
C PHE A 55 4.75 -4.98 -14.13
N TYR A 56 4.71 -4.56 -15.39
CA TYR A 56 4.91 -3.16 -15.78
C TYR A 56 3.83 -2.77 -16.80
N GLY A 57 2.87 -1.96 -16.38
CA GLY A 57 1.78 -1.61 -17.28
C GLY A 57 0.58 -0.96 -16.61
N VAL A 58 -0.54 -0.97 -17.32
CA VAL A 58 -1.79 -0.38 -16.87
C VAL A 58 -2.68 -1.46 -16.26
N ILE A 59 -3.21 -1.19 -15.08
CA ILE A 59 -4.29 -1.95 -14.45
C ILE A 59 -5.55 -1.10 -14.39
N TYR A 60 -6.71 -1.74 -14.35
CA TYR A 60 -8.01 -1.09 -14.27
C TYR A 60 -8.61 -1.29 -12.90
N ILE A 61 -9.02 -0.20 -12.27
CA ILE A 61 -9.56 -0.17 -10.91
C ILE A 61 -11.05 0.10 -10.97
N ARG A 62 -11.86 -0.81 -10.44
CA ARG A 62 -13.33 -0.68 -10.37
C ARG A 62 -13.73 0.47 -9.45
N ARG A 63 -14.71 1.26 -9.90
CA ARG A 63 -15.37 2.29 -9.10
C ARG A 63 -16.82 1.94 -8.85
N TYR A 64 -17.28 2.36 -7.69
CA TYR A 64 -18.69 2.34 -7.31
C TYR A 64 -19.12 3.76 -6.94
N ILE A 65 -20.40 4.08 -7.13
CA ILE A 65 -20.99 5.37 -6.78
C ILE A 65 -22.12 5.15 -5.78
N CYS A 66 -22.17 5.99 -4.76
CA CYS A 66 -23.31 6.04 -3.84
C CYS A 66 -24.47 6.79 -4.51
N PRO A 67 -25.66 6.18 -4.66
CA PRO A 67 -26.80 6.83 -5.28
C PRO A 67 -27.40 7.96 -4.43
N ILE A 68 -27.06 8.02 -3.14
CA ILE A 68 -27.56 9.06 -2.21
C ILE A 68 -26.67 10.30 -2.24
N CYS A 69 -25.35 10.16 -1.96
CA CYS A 69 -24.45 11.30 -1.87
C CYS A 69 -23.65 11.58 -3.15
N GLY A 70 -23.78 10.75 -4.20
CA GLY A 70 -23.09 10.92 -5.49
C GLY A 70 -21.58 10.67 -5.45
N ARG A 71 -20.99 10.40 -4.29
CA ARG A 71 -19.54 10.21 -4.15
C ARG A 71 -19.10 8.82 -4.62
N THR A 72 -17.88 8.77 -5.17
CA THR A 72 -17.30 7.55 -5.71
C THR A 72 -16.30 6.90 -4.77
N ILE A 73 -16.27 5.55 -4.82
CA ILE A 73 -15.35 4.69 -4.12
C ILE A 73 -14.61 3.86 -5.15
N SER A 74 -13.30 3.72 -4.97
CA SER A 74 -12.46 2.86 -5.81
C SER A 74 -11.99 1.67 -5.01
N MET A 75 -12.19 0.46 -5.53
CA MET A 75 -11.73 -0.78 -4.90
C MET A 75 -10.30 -1.07 -5.35
N LEU A 76 -9.36 -0.86 -4.45
CA LEU A 76 -7.94 -0.97 -4.74
C LEU A 76 -7.42 -2.36 -4.32
N PRO A 77 -6.90 -3.20 -5.25
CA PRO A 77 -6.22 -4.43 -4.87
C PRO A 77 -5.10 -4.13 -3.87
N MET A 78 -4.94 -4.95 -2.85
CA MET A 78 -4.05 -4.65 -1.73
C MET A 78 -2.56 -4.57 -2.07
N PHE A 79 -2.13 -5.17 -3.18
CA PHE A 79 -0.77 -4.97 -3.69
C PHE A 79 -0.51 -3.54 -4.18
N CYS A 80 -1.60 -2.76 -4.41
CA CYS A 80 -1.54 -1.36 -4.78
C CYS A 80 -1.56 -0.48 -3.54
N LEU A 81 -0.59 0.39 -3.39
CA LEU A 81 -0.64 1.47 -2.41
C LEU A 81 -1.37 2.69 -2.98
N GLN A 82 -2.15 3.38 -2.14
CA GLN A 82 -2.83 4.61 -2.54
C GLN A 82 -1.81 5.66 -3.00
N ARG A 83 -2.01 6.23 -4.20
CA ARG A 83 -1.15 7.26 -4.80
C ARG A 83 0.28 6.83 -5.15
N PHE A 84 0.60 5.55 -5.09
CA PHE A 84 1.91 5.03 -5.48
C PHE A 84 1.78 4.18 -6.74
N GLN A 85 2.74 4.29 -7.64
CA GLN A 85 2.79 3.44 -8.84
C GLN A 85 3.44 2.08 -8.55
N TYR A 86 4.40 2.05 -7.66
CA TYR A 86 5.11 0.83 -7.29
C TYR A 86 4.31 -0.02 -6.30
N SER A 87 4.49 -1.34 -6.39
CA SER A 87 3.87 -2.28 -5.46
C SER A 87 4.36 -2.05 -4.03
N GLY A 88 3.50 -2.29 -3.05
CA GLY A 88 3.87 -2.18 -1.65
C GLY A 88 4.96 -3.16 -1.23
N ILE A 89 4.96 -4.36 -1.82
CA ILE A 89 5.96 -5.40 -1.58
C ILE A 89 7.32 -4.94 -2.10
N ASP A 90 7.39 -4.42 -3.34
CA ASP A 90 8.66 -3.98 -3.90
C ASP A 90 9.23 -2.78 -3.15
N ILE A 91 8.38 -1.84 -2.71
CA ILE A 91 8.83 -0.72 -1.87
C ILE A 91 9.48 -1.22 -0.57
N ILE A 92 8.85 -2.19 0.12
CA ILE A 92 9.41 -2.78 1.34
C ILE A 92 10.74 -3.47 1.04
N ASN A 93 10.80 -4.30 0.01
CA ASN A 93 12.00 -5.05 -0.36
C ASN A 93 13.16 -4.13 -0.75
N ILE A 94 12.90 -3.10 -1.57
CA ILE A 94 13.91 -2.11 -1.97
C ILE A 94 14.48 -1.38 -0.74
N LEU A 95 13.61 -0.97 0.17
CA LEU A 95 14.05 -0.28 1.37
C LEU A 95 14.79 -1.21 2.32
N HIS A 96 14.35 -2.45 2.49
CA HIS A 96 15.06 -3.45 3.29
C HIS A 96 16.46 -3.69 2.73
N GLU A 97 16.58 -3.92 1.43
CA GLU A 97 17.87 -4.08 0.75
C GLU A 97 18.78 -2.85 0.92
N PHE A 98 18.22 -1.64 0.81
CA PHE A 98 18.96 -0.39 1.04
C PHE A 98 19.55 -0.29 2.46
N TYR A 99 18.85 -0.77 3.48
CA TYR A 99 19.31 -0.72 4.86
C TYR A 99 20.22 -1.91 5.25
N GLU A 100 20.09 -3.06 4.59
CA GLU A 100 20.94 -4.24 4.84
C GLU A 100 22.22 -4.23 4.03
N SER A 101 22.17 -3.82 2.77
CA SER A 101 23.34 -3.76 1.91
C SER A 101 24.26 -2.60 2.32
N LYS A 102 25.55 -2.83 2.25
CA LYS A 102 26.57 -1.79 2.41
C LYS A 102 26.87 -1.04 1.10
N ILE A 103 26.05 -1.26 0.07
CA ILE A 103 26.22 -0.62 -1.24
C ILE A 103 25.70 0.81 -1.24
N SER A 104 26.25 1.64 -2.12
CA SER A 104 25.74 3.00 -2.29
C SER A 104 24.35 3.00 -2.92
N LEU A 105 23.55 4.03 -2.62
CA LEU A 105 22.23 4.20 -3.23
C LEU A 105 22.28 4.22 -4.77
N LYS A 106 23.38 4.73 -5.36
CA LYS A 106 23.58 4.73 -6.81
C LYS A 106 23.67 3.29 -7.33
N LYS A 107 24.50 2.47 -6.68
CA LYS A 107 24.69 1.06 -7.08
C LYS A 107 23.41 0.27 -6.92
N LEU A 108 22.68 0.45 -5.81
CA LEU A 108 21.38 -0.20 -5.62
C LEU A 108 20.40 0.13 -6.76
N ILE A 109 20.32 1.40 -7.15
CA ILE A 109 19.43 1.81 -8.26
C ILE A 109 19.86 1.16 -9.58
N GLU A 110 21.15 1.06 -9.84
CA GLU A 110 21.67 0.40 -11.05
C GLU A 110 21.28 -1.10 -11.07
N GLU A 111 21.35 -1.77 -9.92
CA GLU A 111 20.95 -3.18 -9.77
C GLU A 111 19.43 -3.39 -9.91
N LEU A 112 18.61 -2.41 -9.51
CA LEU A 112 17.14 -2.49 -9.59
C LEU A 112 16.57 -2.15 -10.99
N LYS A 113 17.28 -1.38 -11.80
CA LYS A 113 16.79 -0.89 -13.11
C LYS A 113 16.32 -1.95 -14.09
N PRO A 114 16.92 -3.16 -14.17
CA PRO A 114 16.41 -4.19 -15.06
C PRO A 114 14.95 -4.58 -14.80
N ASP A 115 14.58 -4.67 -13.52
CA ASP A 115 13.22 -5.06 -13.10
C ASP A 115 12.29 -3.84 -12.90
N LEU A 116 12.86 -2.72 -12.49
CA LEU A 116 12.14 -1.51 -12.12
C LEU A 116 12.75 -0.28 -12.85
N PRO A 117 12.56 -0.16 -14.16
CA PRO A 117 13.31 0.79 -15.01
C PRO A 117 13.09 2.26 -14.63
N ALA A 118 11.97 2.60 -14.02
CA ALA A 118 11.66 3.98 -13.63
C ALA A 118 12.09 4.33 -12.19
N ILE A 119 12.72 3.38 -11.44
CA ILE A 119 13.16 3.66 -10.07
C ILE A 119 14.33 4.65 -10.05
N ASP A 120 14.26 5.62 -9.17
CA ASP A 120 15.33 6.59 -8.96
C ASP A 120 15.52 6.96 -7.49
N ARG A 121 16.54 7.78 -7.21
CA ARG A 121 16.87 8.27 -5.87
C ARG A 121 15.71 8.99 -5.19
N ARG A 122 14.88 9.72 -5.94
CA ARG A 122 13.76 10.49 -5.40
C ARG A 122 12.69 9.56 -4.86
N HIS A 123 12.41 8.45 -5.55
CA HIS A 123 11.47 7.42 -5.08
C HIS A 123 11.92 6.82 -3.75
N ILE A 124 13.16 6.37 -3.63
CA ILE A 124 13.68 5.76 -2.40
C ILE A 124 13.66 6.74 -1.23
N ASN A 125 14.11 7.99 -1.44
CA ASN A 125 14.07 9.02 -0.41
C ASN A 125 12.63 9.37 -0.01
N TYR A 126 11.70 9.43 -0.96
CA TYR A 126 10.29 9.67 -0.68
C TYR A 126 9.68 8.56 0.15
N TYR A 127 9.95 7.29 -0.18
CA TYR A 127 9.43 6.16 0.60
C TYR A 127 9.98 6.13 2.02
N ARG A 128 11.27 6.38 2.19
CA ARG A 128 11.89 6.51 3.52
C ARG A 128 11.21 7.61 4.35
N LYS A 129 11.04 8.78 3.76
CA LYS A 129 10.37 9.92 4.40
C LYS A 129 8.94 9.53 4.82
N ARG A 130 8.18 8.88 3.94
CA ARG A 130 6.80 8.45 4.23
C ARG A 130 6.72 7.45 5.37
N ILE A 131 7.65 6.49 5.47
CA ILE A 131 7.71 5.56 6.60
C ILE A 131 7.97 6.30 7.91
N ILE A 132 8.91 7.24 7.92
CA ILE A 132 9.22 8.04 9.10
C ILE A 132 8.01 8.89 9.52
N GLU A 133 7.34 9.55 8.59
CA GLU A 133 6.13 10.33 8.85
C GLU A 133 5.00 9.49 9.44
N ASN A 134 4.87 8.24 9.00
CA ASN A 134 3.81 7.31 9.43
C ASN A 134 4.23 6.42 10.61
N ARG A 135 5.37 6.68 11.27
CA ARG A 135 5.91 5.80 12.32
C ARG A 135 4.91 5.44 13.41
N HIS A 136 4.09 6.38 13.86
CA HIS A 136 3.09 6.13 14.91
C HIS A 136 1.97 5.20 14.42
N LEU A 137 1.46 5.41 13.20
CA LEU A 137 0.49 4.52 12.57
C LEU A 137 1.07 3.12 12.35
N ILE A 138 2.32 3.05 11.87
CA ILE A 138 3.02 1.79 11.63
C ILE A 138 3.23 1.03 12.94
N GLN A 139 3.69 1.70 13.98
CA GLN A 139 3.87 1.10 15.30
C GLN A 139 2.57 0.60 15.88
N TYR A 140 1.50 1.39 15.80
CA TYR A 140 0.16 0.99 16.21
C TYR A 140 -0.30 -0.27 15.47
N GLY A 141 -0.20 -0.30 14.15
CA GLY A 141 -0.59 -1.45 13.35
C GLY A 141 0.25 -2.70 13.65
N LEU A 142 1.57 -2.55 13.80
CA LEU A 142 2.45 -3.66 14.18
C LEU A 142 2.11 -4.23 15.56
N ASN A 143 1.80 -3.40 16.53
CA ASN A 143 1.41 -3.87 17.87
C ASN A 143 0.12 -4.68 17.85
N LEU A 144 -0.80 -4.38 16.91
CA LEU A 144 -2.03 -5.13 16.74
C LEU A 144 -1.83 -6.46 15.99
N ILE A 145 -0.89 -6.50 15.04
CA ILE A 145 -0.60 -7.70 14.24
C ILE A 145 0.27 -8.68 15.03
N SER A 146 1.23 -8.17 15.79
CA SER A 146 2.28 -8.95 16.45
C SER A 146 2.66 -8.27 17.79
N PRO A 147 1.85 -8.48 18.84
CA PRO A 147 2.02 -7.82 20.13
C PRO A 147 3.37 -8.06 20.81
N GLU A 148 4.03 -9.19 20.51
CA GLU A 148 5.36 -9.52 21.03
C GLU A 148 6.45 -8.57 20.51
N PHE A 149 6.18 -7.80 19.48
CA PHE A 149 7.10 -6.84 18.89
C PHE A 149 6.93 -5.41 19.43
N ILE A 150 6.71 -5.25 20.71
CA ILE A 150 6.68 -3.93 21.33
C ILE A 150 8.06 -3.27 21.17
N PHE A 151 8.09 -2.05 20.64
CA PHE A 151 9.29 -1.22 20.68
C PHE A 151 9.54 -0.80 22.12
N ALA A 152 10.39 -1.53 22.83
CA ALA A 152 10.75 -1.17 24.20
C ALA A 152 11.62 0.10 24.19
N GLY A 153 11.20 1.11 24.96
CA GLY A 153 11.99 2.33 25.20
C GLY A 153 11.70 3.51 24.26
N THR A 154 12.52 4.54 24.39
CA THR A 154 12.49 5.74 23.55
C THR A 154 12.67 5.38 22.07
N ILE A 155 11.86 6.01 21.21
CA ILE A 155 11.92 5.78 19.75
C ILE A 155 13.36 6.05 19.26
N PRO A 156 14.05 5.05 18.70
CA PRO A 156 15.41 5.22 18.21
C PRO A 156 15.49 6.29 17.12
N GLU A 157 16.69 6.75 16.79
CA GLU A 157 16.93 7.60 15.62
C GLU A 157 16.17 7.09 14.39
N ASN A 158 15.62 8.00 13.60
CA ASN A 158 14.73 7.68 12.47
C ASN A 158 15.29 6.57 11.55
N GLN A 159 16.58 6.55 11.27
CA GLN A 159 17.19 5.53 10.40
C GLN A 159 17.18 4.15 11.06
N LYS A 160 17.56 4.07 12.34
CA LYS A 160 17.56 2.84 13.12
C LYS A 160 16.16 2.29 13.28
N TRP A 161 15.17 3.18 13.49
CA TRP A 161 13.78 2.78 13.56
C TRP A 161 13.26 2.19 12.24
N VAL A 162 13.55 2.85 11.09
CA VAL A 162 13.14 2.34 9.76
C VAL A 162 13.74 0.97 9.49
N LYS A 163 15.04 0.78 9.78
CA LYS A 163 15.68 -0.54 9.65
C LYS A 163 14.97 -1.59 10.50
N THR A 164 14.78 -1.33 11.79
CA THR A 164 14.09 -2.26 12.70
C THR A 164 12.66 -2.59 12.23
N PHE A 165 11.93 -1.62 11.70
CA PHE A 165 10.64 -1.82 11.08
C PHE A 165 10.72 -2.77 9.88
N LEU A 166 11.62 -2.52 8.95
CA LEU A 166 11.78 -3.32 7.73
C LEU A 166 12.20 -4.76 8.04
N ASP A 167 13.14 -4.96 9.00
CA ASP A 167 13.56 -6.28 9.46
C ASP A 167 12.36 -7.10 10.02
N ARG A 168 11.48 -6.43 10.76
CA ARG A 168 10.27 -7.07 11.31
C ARG A 168 9.29 -7.44 10.23
N VAL A 169 9.01 -6.52 9.31
CA VAL A 169 8.11 -6.77 8.18
C VAL A 169 8.64 -7.91 7.32
N HIS A 170 9.96 -7.99 7.13
CA HIS A 170 10.59 -9.05 6.37
C HIS A 170 10.41 -10.42 7.05
N LYS A 171 10.51 -10.50 8.39
CA LYS A 171 10.22 -11.70 9.18
C LYS A 171 8.75 -12.14 9.12
N LEU A 172 7.83 -11.18 9.06
CA LEU A 172 6.39 -11.43 8.93
C LEU A 172 5.97 -11.75 7.49
N HIS A 173 6.88 -11.73 6.55
CA HIS A 173 6.66 -11.70 5.10
C HIS A 173 5.91 -10.43 4.63
N PRO A 174 6.50 -9.62 3.72
CA PRO A 174 5.94 -8.34 3.28
C PRO A 174 4.49 -8.41 2.80
N HIS A 175 4.10 -9.50 2.14
CA HIS A 175 2.73 -9.69 1.67
C HIS A 175 1.75 -9.84 2.86
N ALA A 176 2.06 -10.71 3.81
CA ALA A 176 1.23 -10.91 5.01
C ALA A 176 1.08 -9.60 5.80
N PHE A 177 2.20 -8.88 5.99
CA PHE A 177 2.17 -7.56 6.63
C PHE A 177 1.21 -6.60 5.94
N LEU A 178 1.27 -6.46 4.61
CA LEU A 178 0.38 -5.55 3.88
C LEU A 178 -1.10 -5.89 4.08
N VAL A 179 -1.41 -7.21 4.05
CA VAL A 179 -2.77 -7.73 4.29
C VAL A 179 -3.26 -7.35 5.67
N ASP A 180 -2.51 -7.78 6.68
CA ASP A 180 -2.93 -7.69 8.07
C ASP A 180 -2.94 -6.24 8.54
N PHE A 181 -1.96 -5.44 8.11
CA PHE A 181 -1.91 -4.02 8.40
C PHE A 181 -3.14 -3.27 7.84
N SER A 182 -3.49 -3.54 6.57
CA SER A 182 -4.65 -2.90 5.96
C SER A 182 -5.97 -3.34 6.60
N LYS A 183 -6.11 -4.64 6.95
CA LYS A 183 -7.30 -5.17 7.63
C LYS A 183 -7.47 -4.57 9.03
N THR A 184 -6.38 -4.49 9.78
CA THR A 184 -6.40 -4.11 11.20
C THR A 184 -6.53 -2.60 11.37
N THR A 185 -5.84 -1.80 10.55
CA THR A 185 -5.82 -0.33 10.68
C THR A 185 -6.81 0.38 9.76
N GLY A 186 -7.38 -0.31 8.77
CA GLY A 186 -8.17 0.30 7.69
C GLY A 186 -7.36 1.22 6.77
N LYS A 187 -6.04 1.28 6.91
CA LYS A 187 -5.14 2.22 6.24
C LYS A 187 -3.94 1.51 5.61
N SER A 188 -3.30 2.16 4.64
CA SER A 188 -1.99 1.76 4.17
C SER A 188 -0.90 2.27 5.13
N PHE A 189 0.18 1.50 5.32
CA PHE A 189 1.35 1.96 6.07
C PHE A 189 2.03 3.20 5.43
N MET A 190 1.74 3.46 4.15
CA MET A 190 2.17 4.64 3.39
C MET A 190 1.07 5.71 3.26
N ALA A 191 0.02 5.67 4.07
CA ALA A 191 -1.09 6.61 4.01
C ALA A 191 -0.62 8.08 4.12
N SER A 192 -1.35 8.99 3.49
CA SER A 192 -1.11 10.43 3.66
C SER A 192 -1.57 10.88 5.04
N GLN A 193 -0.80 11.74 5.73
CA GLN A 193 -1.19 12.28 7.04
C GLN A 193 -2.55 12.99 7.00
N ASN A 194 -2.89 13.64 5.89
CA ASN A 194 -4.20 14.27 5.70
C ASN A 194 -5.38 13.27 5.62
N MET A 195 -5.11 11.96 5.67
CA MET A 195 -6.11 10.89 5.70
C MET A 195 -6.17 10.19 7.07
N ILE A 196 -5.49 10.74 8.07
CA ILE A 196 -5.41 10.20 9.43
C ILE A 196 -6.45 10.88 10.34
N ALA A 197 -7.13 11.90 9.85
CA ALA A 197 -8.24 12.57 10.53
C ALA A 197 -9.58 11.86 10.29
#